data_d111bbe8013122b78e2c7a4b5dc50430
#
_entry.id   d111bbe8013122b78e2c7a4b5dc50430
#
_cell.length_a   1.000
_cell.length_b   1.000
_cell.length_c   1.000
_cell.angle_alpha   90.00
_cell.angle_beta   90.00
_cell.angle_gamma   90.00
#
_symmetry.space_group_name_H-M   'P 1'
#
loop_
_entity.id
_entity.type
_entity.pdbx_description
1 polymer ?
#
loop_
_entity_poly.entity_id
_entity_poly.type
_entity_poly.pdbx_seq_one_letter_code
_entity_poly.pdbx_strand_id
1 'polypeptide(L)'
;MLNSAHVFNVMLAMILLSICIRLLLKFYYRDGERILPKLKLAPAEKGHITYYKRYDTMLAPLPFIYCWLEIFASVLFFRWSDYHPVAGLLLAIITAGRLRALQEIGHNALHVALCRSKKFQWFLSNVFFQFPALKRDMDSRFNTHVRDHHPNADIPGKDPNLRRVSAAGMNPGITRSQFIWALLYPVRPKGIINNIRGNIHDTLYENSTVNIALLRAVATLSIVGVYWFLGGVAAVIVGWLVPIFTVYPLFAWWSLLSKHRWHTTYDPKRDRLAHDYEHGRATDFSGLLGSIQRYLIYPISDAYHLAHHIYPNVRYQYLPAVDWALKVNEPRYTQYISTGMILGSQHQPAALSELYHRLVKPNHHAVSEMDTGVSHE
;
A
#
# COMPACT_ATOMS: atom_id res chain seq x y z
N MET A 1 -17.59 -15.44 30.18
CA MET A 1 -16.81 -14.29 29.68
C MET A 1 -15.35 -14.45 30.08
N LEU A 2 -14.40 -14.19 29.20
CA LEU A 2 -12.98 -14.16 29.57
C LEU A 2 -12.76 -13.03 30.58
N ASN A 3 -12.08 -13.30 31.69
CA ASN A 3 -11.74 -12.29 32.67
C ASN A 3 -10.66 -11.34 32.09
N SER A 4 -10.55 -10.09 32.58
CA SER A 4 -9.63 -9.06 32.06
C SER A 4 -8.17 -9.52 32.01
N ALA A 5 -7.71 -10.33 32.98
CA ALA A 5 -6.37 -10.90 32.99
C ALA A 5 -6.13 -11.90 31.83
N HIS A 6 -7.10 -12.75 31.53
CA HIS A 6 -7.03 -13.66 30.37
C HIS A 6 -7.00 -12.89 29.05
N VAL A 7 -7.82 -11.86 28.90
CA VAL A 7 -7.81 -11.01 27.69
C VAL A 7 -6.44 -10.39 27.50
N PHE A 8 -5.86 -9.81 28.56
CA PHE A 8 -4.53 -9.21 28.54
C PHE A 8 -3.43 -10.22 28.15
N ASN A 9 -3.44 -11.41 28.77
CA ASN A 9 -2.45 -12.44 28.50
C ASN A 9 -2.52 -12.93 27.04
N VAL A 10 -3.71 -13.15 26.49
CA VAL A 10 -3.91 -13.56 25.08
C VAL A 10 -3.43 -12.45 24.13
N MET A 11 -3.77 -11.19 24.42
CA MET A 11 -3.29 -10.03 23.65
C MET A 11 -1.76 -10.00 23.63
N LEU A 12 -1.11 -10.10 24.82
CA LEU A 12 0.35 -10.09 24.92
C LEU A 12 0.98 -11.24 24.15
N ALA A 13 0.42 -12.46 24.25
CA ALA A 13 0.89 -13.63 23.50
C ALA A 13 0.80 -13.40 21.98
N MET A 14 -0.28 -12.80 21.46
CA MET A 14 -0.41 -12.47 20.05
C MET A 14 0.65 -11.44 19.59
N ILE A 15 0.91 -10.41 20.39
CA ILE A 15 1.95 -9.40 20.09
C ILE A 15 3.33 -10.07 20.07
N LEU A 16 3.69 -10.84 21.09
CA LEU A 16 4.97 -11.54 21.16
C LEU A 16 5.15 -12.51 19.98
N LEU A 17 4.12 -13.27 19.64
CA LEU A 17 4.16 -14.18 18.49
C LEU A 17 4.35 -13.42 17.17
N SER A 18 3.67 -12.27 16.98
CA SER A 18 3.86 -11.41 15.81
C SER A 18 5.31 -10.92 15.72
N ILE A 19 5.88 -10.46 16.83
CA ILE A 19 7.29 -10.04 16.90
C ILE A 19 8.23 -11.20 16.55
N CYS A 20 8.03 -12.38 17.14
CA CYS A 20 8.83 -13.58 16.85
C CYS A 20 8.79 -13.94 15.35
N ILE A 21 7.61 -13.93 14.74
CA ILE A 21 7.46 -14.20 13.30
C ILE A 21 8.23 -13.15 12.46
N ARG A 22 8.10 -11.88 12.78
CA ARG A 22 8.82 -10.79 12.08
C ARG A 22 10.34 -10.95 12.19
N LEU A 23 10.85 -11.28 13.39
CA LEU A 23 12.27 -11.51 13.62
C LEU A 23 12.76 -12.74 12.88
N LEU A 24 12.00 -13.84 12.88
CA LEU A 24 12.29 -15.04 12.10
C LEU A 24 12.43 -14.73 10.60
N LEU A 25 11.46 -14.02 10.04
CA LEU A 25 11.48 -13.64 8.62
C LEU A 25 12.66 -12.70 8.32
N LYS A 26 12.90 -11.70 9.17
CA LYS A 26 14.06 -10.79 9.03
C LYS A 26 15.39 -11.56 9.06
N PHE A 27 15.52 -12.50 9.99
CA PHE A 27 16.71 -13.34 10.10
C PHE A 27 16.87 -14.26 8.89
N TYR A 28 15.81 -14.90 8.43
CA TYR A 28 15.84 -15.81 7.28
C TYR A 28 16.21 -15.09 5.97
N TYR A 29 15.77 -13.84 5.78
CA TYR A 29 16.01 -13.04 4.58
C TYR A 29 17.12 -11.97 4.75
N ARG A 30 17.99 -12.09 5.76
CA ARG A 30 19.06 -11.12 6.05
C ARG A 30 20.17 -11.04 5.00
N ASP A 31 20.20 -11.95 4.04
CA ASP A 31 21.24 -12.10 3.02
C ASP A 31 20.94 -11.29 1.73
N GLY A 32 20.17 -10.20 1.83
CA GLY A 32 19.76 -9.37 0.69
C GLY A 32 20.92 -8.91 -0.19
N GLU A 33 21.99 -8.40 0.39
CA GLU A 33 23.19 -7.96 -0.35
C GLU A 33 23.90 -9.12 -1.09
N ARG A 34 23.97 -10.31 -0.47
CA ARG A 34 24.57 -11.51 -1.09
C ARG A 34 23.74 -12.07 -2.24
N ILE A 35 22.47 -11.70 -2.30
CA ILE A 35 21.55 -12.16 -3.33
C ILE A 35 21.57 -11.25 -4.55
N LEU A 36 21.93 -9.97 -4.42
CA LEU A 36 21.98 -9.01 -5.52
C LEU A 36 22.66 -9.53 -6.79
N PRO A 37 23.86 -10.16 -6.73
CA PRO A 37 24.48 -10.74 -7.92
C PRO A 37 23.67 -11.90 -8.53
N LYS A 38 22.90 -12.63 -7.71
CA LYS A 38 22.08 -13.76 -8.14
C LYS A 38 20.76 -13.33 -8.78
N LEU A 39 20.28 -12.13 -8.46
CA LEU A 39 19.06 -11.57 -9.03
C LEU A 39 19.23 -11.17 -10.49
N LYS A 40 20.47 -11.21 -11.03
CA LYS A 40 20.78 -10.80 -12.40
C LYS A 40 20.00 -9.54 -12.76
N LEU A 41 20.27 -8.46 -12.01
CA LEU A 41 19.68 -7.15 -12.22
C LEU A 41 20.13 -6.59 -13.59
N ALA A 42 19.75 -7.28 -14.66
CA ALA A 42 19.88 -6.77 -16.01
C ALA A 42 18.69 -5.86 -16.31
N PRO A 43 18.85 -4.81 -17.12
CA PRO A 43 17.76 -3.97 -17.54
C PRO A 43 16.60 -4.82 -18.09
N ALA A 44 15.41 -4.40 -17.82
CA ALA A 44 14.13 -5.09 -17.82
C ALA A 44 13.66 -5.81 -19.10
N GLU A 45 14.53 -6.20 -20.02
CA GLU A 45 14.07 -6.70 -21.32
C GLU A 45 13.67 -8.17 -21.37
N LYS A 46 14.13 -9.03 -20.47
CA LYS A 46 13.77 -10.47 -20.55
C LYS A 46 13.71 -11.12 -19.17
N GLY A 47 12.52 -11.44 -18.74
CA GLY A 47 12.23 -12.51 -17.79
C GLY A 47 12.95 -12.37 -16.45
N HIS A 48 12.38 -11.61 -15.53
CA HIS A 48 12.89 -11.48 -14.18
C HIS A 48 13.00 -12.85 -13.51
N ILE A 49 14.21 -13.25 -13.14
CA ILE A 49 14.40 -14.48 -12.41
C ILE A 49 14.00 -14.25 -10.96
N THR A 50 12.88 -14.83 -10.56
CA THR A 50 12.50 -14.86 -9.16
C THR A 50 13.45 -15.79 -8.41
N TYR A 51 14.12 -15.24 -7.41
CA TYR A 51 14.98 -16.04 -6.54
C TYR A 51 14.18 -16.62 -5.39
N TYR A 52 14.17 -17.96 -5.24
CA TYR A 52 13.50 -18.67 -4.15
C TYR A 52 14.50 -19.41 -3.28
N LYS A 53 14.36 -19.26 -1.97
CA LYS A 53 15.03 -20.08 -0.95
C LYS A 53 14.25 -21.36 -0.68
N ARG A 54 14.89 -22.31 -0.02
CA ARG A 54 14.34 -23.65 0.24
C ARG A 54 12.98 -23.63 0.95
N TYR A 55 12.81 -22.76 1.96
CA TYR A 55 11.63 -22.74 2.82
C TYR A 55 10.62 -21.64 2.47
N ASP A 56 10.75 -20.97 1.36
CA ASP A 56 9.87 -19.86 0.96
C ASP A 56 8.40 -20.24 0.92
N THR A 57 8.09 -21.45 0.42
CA THR A 57 6.70 -21.93 0.35
C THR A 57 6.12 -22.19 1.76
N MET A 58 6.93 -22.73 2.67
CA MET A 58 6.51 -22.98 4.05
C MET A 58 6.34 -21.67 4.83
N LEU A 59 7.19 -20.67 4.57
CA LEU A 59 7.17 -19.38 5.26
C LEU A 59 6.16 -18.38 4.65
N ALA A 60 5.60 -18.67 3.46
CA ALA A 60 4.68 -17.77 2.76
C ALA A 60 3.43 -17.35 3.55
N PRO A 61 2.82 -18.19 4.42
CA PRO A 61 1.69 -17.77 5.25
C PRO A 61 2.06 -16.78 6.38
N LEU A 62 3.30 -16.82 6.87
CA LEU A 62 3.70 -16.07 8.07
C LEU A 62 3.50 -14.55 7.97
N PRO A 63 3.77 -13.88 6.83
CA PRO A 63 3.46 -12.46 6.68
C PRO A 63 1.98 -12.13 6.85
N PHE A 64 1.08 -12.97 6.40
CA PHE A 64 -0.35 -12.78 6.61
C PHE A 64 -0.72 -13.00 8.08
N ILE A 65 -0.17 -14.05 8.70
CA ILE A 65 -0.45 -14.42 10.09
C ILE A 65 -0.05 -13.29 11.04
N TYR A 66 1.17 -12.73 10.96
CA TYR A 66 1.55 -11.67 11.89
C TYR A 66 0.69 -10.41 11.73
N CYS A 67 0.23 -10.08 10.52
CA CYS A 67 -0.69 -8.97 10.33
C CYS A 67 -2.03 -9.20 11.05
N TRP A 68 -2.60 -10.39 10.95
CA TRP A 68 -3.85 -10.73 11.64
C TRP A 68 -3.67 -10.83 13.16
N LEU A 69 -2.54 -11.33 13.66
CA LEU A 69 -2.23 -11.30 15.09
C LEU A 69 -2.21 -9.87 15.65
N GLU A 70 -1.63 -8.91 14.94
CA GLU A 70 -1.61 -7.50 15.34
C GLU A 70 -3.01 -6.87 15.30
N ILE A 71 -3.83 -7.20 14.30
CA ILE A 71 -5.23 -6.78 14.25
C ILE A 71 -6.01 -7.34 15.45
N PHE A 72 -5.94 -8.64 15.67
CA PHE A 72 -6.70 -9.28 16.75
C PHE A 72 -6.21 -8.89 18.15
N ALA A 73 -4.91 -8.63 18.31
CA ALA A 73 -4.38 -8.04 19.54
C ALA A 73 -4.97 -6.65 19.80
N SER A 74 -5.14 -5.82 18.75
CA SER A 74 -5.79 -4.50 18.91
C SER A 74 -7.30 -4.59 19.17
N VAL A 75 -7.98 -5.63 18.67
CA VAL A 75 -9.37 -5.93 19.08
C VAL A 75 -9.46 -6.29 20.56
N LEU A 76 -8.54 -7.12 21.04
CA LEU A 76 -8.48 -7.48 22.46
C LEU A 76 -8.13 -6.28 23.35
N PHE A 77 -7.24 -5.38 22.88
CA PHE A 77 -6.96 -4.12 23.56
C PHE A 77 -8.20 -3.23 23.67
N PHE A 78 -8.96 -3.09 22.58
CA PHE A 78 -10.22 -2.34 22.57
C PHE A 78 -11.25 -2.92 23.58
N ARG A 79 -11.40 -4.24 23.59
CA ARG A 79 -12.25 -4.91 24.58
C ARG A 79 -11.71 -4.76 26.01
N TRP A 80 -10.39 -4.93 26.24
CA TRP A 80 -9.75 -4.81 27.54
C TRP A 80 -9.89 -3.39 28.13
N SER A 81 -9.88 -2.37 27.29
CA SER A 81 -10.10 -0.97 27.66
C SER A 81 -11.60 -0.60 27.86
N ASP A 82 -12.46 -1.60 27.97
CA ASP A 82 -13.91 -1.43 28.06
C ASP A 82 -14.51 -0.58 26.92
N TYR A 83 -14.05 -0.87 25.70
CA TYR A 83 -14.50 -0.21 24.46
C TYR A 83 -14.27 1.31 24.43
N HIS A 84 -13.21 1.77 25.11
CA HIS A 84 -12.89 3.19 25.17
C HIS A 84 -12.70 3.79 23.76
N PRO A 85 -13.24 4.98 23.46
CA PRO A 85 -13.21 5.56 22.09
C PRO A 85 -11.81 5.72 21.50
N VAL A 86 -10.80 6.09 22.32
CA VAL A 86 -9.41 6.21 21.88
C VAL A 86 -8.84 4.85 21.46
N ALA A 87 -9.15 3.78 22.20
CA ALA A 87 -8.76 2.42 21.82
C ALA A 87 -9.48 1.97 20.55
N GLY A 88 -10.73 2.37 20.33
CA GLY A 88 -11.48 2.17 19.09
C GLY A 88 -10.84 2.88 17.90
N LEU A 89 -10.40 4.13 18.07
CA LEU A 89 -9.66 4.86 17.05
C LEU A 89 -8.33 4.17 16.70
N LEU A 90 -7.58 3.74 17.72
CA LEU A 90 -6.33 2.98 17.52
C LEU A 90 -6.59 1.65 16.80
N LEU A 91 -7.64 0.92 17.17
CA LEU A 91 -8.05 -0.30 16.48
C LEU A 91 -8.31 -0.03 15.00
N ALA A 92 -9.07 1.01 14.66
CA ALA A 92 -9.38 1.36 13.27
C ALA A 92 -8.11 1.72 12.46
N ILE A 93 -7.19 2.49 13.05
CA ILE A 93 -5.93 2.90 12.43
C ILE A 93 -5.00 1.70 12.23
N ILE A 94 -4.81 0.85 13.27
CA ILE A 94 -3.94 -0.33 13.20
C ILE A 94 -4.50 -1.31 12.17
N THR A 95 -5.80 -1.60 12.22
CA THR A 95 -6.45 -2.48 11.23
C THR A 95 -6.23 -1.96 9.80
N ALA A 96 -6.46 -0.68 9.55
CA ALA A 96 -6.25 -0.08 8.23
C ALA A 96 -4.79 -0.22 7.75
N GLY A 97 -3.81 0.05 8.62
CA GLY A 97 -2.40 -0.13 8.32
C GLY A 97 -2.03 -1.60 8.07
N ARG A 98 -2.61 -2.54 8.80
CA ARG A 98 -2.38 -3.98 8.58
C ARG A 98 -3.08 -4.48 7.31
N LEU A 99 -4.26 -3.98 6.98
CA LEU A 99 -4.90 -4.24 5.68
C LEU A 99 -4.04 -3.71 4.51
N ARG A 100 -3.36 -2.57 4.70
CA ARG A 100 -2.34 -2.12 3.73
C ARG A 100 -1.19 -3.10 3.61
N ALA A 101 -0.67 -3.62 4.73
CA ALA A 101 0.40 -4.62 4.71
C ALA A 101 -0.06 -5.92 4.01
N LEU A 102 -1.24 -6.42 4.33
CA LEU A 102 -1.85 -7.59 3.67
C LEU A 102 -2.03 -7.36 2.16
N GLN A 103 -2.44 -6.14 1.75
CA GLN A 103 -2.55 -5.75 0.35
C GLN A 103 -1.19 -5.85 -0.37
N GLU A 104 -0.12 -5.36 0.26
CA GLU A 104 1.22 -5.37 -0.34
C GLU A 104 1.87 -6.77 -0.35
N ILE A 105 1.57 -7.62 0.64
CA ILE A 105 1.92 -9.05 0.58
C ILE A 105 1.21 -9.71 -0.61
N GLY A 106 -0.10 -9.48 -0.76
CA GLY A 106 -0.88 -9.93 -1.91
C GLY A 106 -0.40 -9.34 -3.25
N HIS A 107 0.11 -8.13 -3.26
CA HIS A 107 0.73 -7.50 -4.42
C HIS A 107 2.00 -8.25 -4.87
N ASN A 108 2.86 -8.62 -3.93
CA ASN A 108 4.00 -9.49 -4.25
C ASN A 108 3.57 -10.87 -4.79
N ALA A 109 2.46 -11.41 -4.29
CA ALA A 109 1.89 -12.66 -4.82
C ALA A 109 1.37 -12.53 -6.25
N LEU A 110 0.90 -11.36 -6.70
CA LEU A 110 0.54 -11.12 -8.11
C LEU A 110 1.74 -11.32 -9.03
N HIS A 111 2.92 -10.88 -8.61
CA HIS A 111 4.18 -11.01 -9.34
C HIS A 111 4.89 -12.34 -9.10
N VAL A 112 4.21 -13.31 -8.49
CA VAL A 112 4.76 -14.63 -8.15
C VAL A 112 6.04 -14.51 -7.30
N ALA A 113 6.10 -13.55 -6.37
CA ALA A 113 7.29 -13.22 -5.60
C ALA A 113 7.26 -13.70 -4.15
N LEU A 114 6.22 -14.41 -3.67
CA LEU A 114 6.18 -14.93 -2.30
C LEU A 114 6.70 -16.37 -2.18
N CYS A 115 6.37 -17.25 -3.13
CA CYS A 115 6.82 -18.63 -3.13
C CYS A 115 6.71 -19.24 -4.53
N ARG A 116 7.24 -20.45 -4.70
CA ARG A 116 7.27 -21.12 -6.02
C ARG A 116 5.89 -21.42 -6.60
N SER A 117 4.91 -21.71 -5.76
CA SER A 117 3.56 -22.10 -6.19
C SER A 117 2.69 -20.85 -6.39
N LYS A 118 2.41 -20.49 -7.64
CA LYS A 118 1.46 -19.42 -8.00
C LYS A 118 0.09 -19.67 -7.37
N LYS A 119 -0.44 -20.90 -7.48
CA LYS A 119 -1.75 -21.26 -6.94
C LYS A 119 -1.81 -21.07 -5.42
N PHE A 120 -0.76 -21.49 -4.70
CA PHE A 120 -0.72 -21.39 -3.24
C PHE A 120 -0.64 -19.95 -2.76
N GLN A 121 0.25 -19.12 -3.33
CA GLN A 121 0.35 -17.71 -2.89
C GLN A 121 -0.90 -16.89 -3.28
N TRP A 122 -1.58 -17.22 -4.37
CA TRP A 122 -2.85 -16.61 -4.74
C TRP A 122 -3.98 -17.05 -3.81
N PHE A 123 -4.04 -18.33 -3.44
CA PHE A 123 -4.96 -18.84 -2.41
C PHE A 123 -4.76 -18.08 -1.09
N LEU A 124 -3.52 -17.98 -0.57
CA LEU A 124 -3.23 -17.23 0.65
C LEU A 124 -3.70 -15.77 0.55
N SER A 125 -3.42 -15.11 -0.56
CA SER A 125 -3.81 -13.71 -0.77
C SER A 125 -5.33 -13.53 -0.83
N ASN A 126 -6.05 -14.44 -1.47
CA ASN A 126 -7.50 -14.45 -1.50
C ASN A 126 -8.09 -14.62 -0.10
N VAL A 127 -7.65 -15.65 0.64
CA VAL A 127 -8.21 -16.01 1.94
C VAL A 127 -7.85 -14.99 3.02
N PHE A 128 -6.61 -14.51 3.05
CA PHE A 128 -6.15 -13.64 4.13
C PHE A 128 -6.27 -12.15 3.83
N PHE A 129 -6.55 -11.75 2.59
CA PHE A 129 -6.69 -10.32 2.28
C PHE A 129 -7.87 -10.01 1.36
N GLN A 130 -7.91 -10.53 0.12
CA GLN A 130 -8.89 -10.06 -0.86
C GLN A 130 -10.32 -10.21 -0.36
N PHE A 131 -10.67 -11.40 0.13
CA PHE A 131 -12.02 -11.69 0.56
C PHE A 131 -12.39 -11.02 1.89
N PRO A 132 -11.56 -11.08 2.95
CA PRO A 132 -11.83 -10.33 4.18
C PRO A 132 -11.89 -8.81 4.01
N ALA A 133 -11.19 -8.26 3.01
CA ALA A 133 -11.22 -6.83 2.68
C ALA A 133 -12.30 -6.47 1.64
N LEU A 134 -13.16 -7.42 1.27
CA LEU A 134 -14.24 -7.26 0.28
C LEU A 134 -13.73 -6.79 -1.10
N LYS A 135 -12.58 -7.32 -1.55
CA LYS A 135 -11.94 -6.99 -2.82
C LYS A 135 -12.11 -8.12 -3.82
N ARG A 136 -11.96 -7.80 -5.11
CA ARG A 136 -11.92 -8.80 -6.20
C ARG A 136 -10.84 -9.84 -5.96
N ASP A 137 -10.99 -11.01 -6.57
CA ASP A 137 -10.01 -12.09 -6.46
C ASP A 137 -8.67 -11.76 -7.13
N MET A 138 -7.69 -12.66 -6.94
CA MET A 138 -6.34 -12.47 -7.47
C MET A 138 -6.27 -12.53 -8.99
N ASP A 139 -7.16 -13.26 -9.68
CA ASP A 139 -7.21 -13.32 -11.15
C ASP A 139 -7.64 -11.97 -11.73
N SER A 140 -8.75 -11.41 -11.26
CA SER A 140 -9.22 -10.08 -11.65
C SER A 140 -8.18 -8.99 -11.33
N ARG A 141 -7.55 -9.08 -10.15
CA ARG A 141 -6.53 -8.12 -9.74
C ARG A 141 -5.25 -8.23 -10.60
N PHE A 142 -4.86 -9.44 -11.02
CA PHE A 142 -3.72 -9.64 -11.90
C PHE A 142 -3.91 -8.92 -13.24
N ASN A 143 -5.09 -9.01 -13.83
CA ASN A 143 -5.38 -8.35 -15.10
C ASN A 143 -5.24 -6.83 -14.97
N THR A 144 -5.90 -6.22 -13.97
CA THR A 144 -5.87 -4.75 -13.81
C THR A 144 -4.53 -4.20 -13.34
N HIS A 145 -3.74 -4.98 -12.59
CA HIS A 145 -2.48 -4.48 -12.03
C HIS A 145 -1.26 -4.86 -12.87
N VAL A 146 -1.11 -6.14 -13.21
CA VAL A 146 0.09 -6.62 -13.89
C VAL A 146 0.01 -6.40 -15.39
N ARG A 147 -1.19 -6.61 -16.01
CA ARG A 147 -1.36 -6.47 -17.46
C ARG A 147 -1.67 -5.03 -17.89
N ASP A 148 -2.46 -4.30 -17.08
CA ASP A 148 -2.92 -2.98 -17.52
C ASP A 148 -2.06 -1.86 -16.91
N HIS A 149 -1.76 -1.90 -15.58
CA HIS A 149 -1.04 -0.80 -14.91
C HIS A 149 0.46 -0.86 -15.16
N HIS A 150 1.17 -1.95 -14.81
CA HIS A 150 2.64 -1.99 -14.91
C HIS A 150 3.21 -1.60 -16.29
N PRO A 151 2.68 -2.10 -17.44
CA PRO A 151 3.21 -1.67 -18.74
C PRO A 151 2.75 -0.27 -19.17
N ASN A 152 1.72 0.29 -18.53
CA ASN A 152 1.10 1.55 -18.93
C ASN A 152 1.06 2.59 -17.81
N ALA A 153 1.86 2.45 -16.76
CA ALA A 153 1.84 3.36 -15.61
C ALA A 153 2.00 4.82 -16.06
N ASP A 154 1.11 5.70 -15.58
CA ASP A 154 0.99 7.12 -15.92
C ASP A 154 0.73 7.44 -17.42
N ILE A 155 0.37 6.44 -18.26
CA ILE A 155 0.02 6.69 -19.67
C ILE A 155 -1.45 7.10 -19.77
N PRO A 156 -1.76 8.31 -20.28
CA PRO A 156 -3.14 8.78 -20.44
C PRO A 156 -3.99 7.82 -21.25
N GLY A 157 -5.21 7.53 -20.78
CA GLY A 157 -6.17 6.63 -21.41
C GLY A 157 -5.87 5.13 -21.23
N LYS A 158 -4.65 4.74 -20.84
CA LYS A 158 -4.26 3.34 -20.68
C LYS A 158 -4.18 2.92 -19.22
N ASP A 159 -3.56 3.72 -18.35
CA ASP A 159 -3.39 3.38 -16.94
C ASP A 159 -4.71 3.48 -16.15
N PRO A 160 -5.22 2.36 -15.55
CA PRO A 160 -6.41 2.40 -14.72
C PRO A 160 -6.22 3.22 -13.43
N ASN A 161 -4.99 3.30 -12.91
CA ASN A 161 -4.69 4.09 -11.72
C ASN A 161 -4.70 5.59 -12.02
N LEU A 162 -4.13 6.03 -13.16
CA LEU A 162 -4.21 7.42 -13.60
C LEU A 162 -5.66 7.86 -13.82
N ARG A 163 -6.49 7.01 -14.44
CA ARG A 163 -7.94 7.28 -14.57
C ARG A 163 -8.61 7.48 -13.21
N ARG A 164 -8.27 6.65 -12.21
CA ARG A 164 -8.78 6.78 -10.84
C ARG A 164 -8.31 8.08 -10.18
N VAL A 165 -7.05 8.46 -10.36
CA VAL A 165 -6.46 9.70 -9.84
C VAL A 165 -7.19 10.90 -10.43
N SER A 166 -7.37 10.94 -11.75
CA SER A 166 -8.08 12.01 -12.46
C SER A 166 -9.56 12.09 -12.07
N ALA A 167 -10.26 10.95 -11.95
CA ALA A 167 -11.66 10.89 -11.56
C ALA A 167 -11.92 11.37 -10.11
N ALA A 168 -10.91 11.27 -9.23
CA ALA A 168 -10.96 11.81 -7.87
C ALA A 168 -10.68 13.33 -7.81
N GLY A 169 -10.34 13.95 -8.95
CA GLY A 169 -10.09 15.39 -9.06
C GLY A 169 -8.62 15.81 -9.00
N MET A 170 -7.67 14.87 -8.98
CA MET A 170 -6.23 15.16 -9.05
C MET A 170 -5.83 15.37 -10.53
N ASN A 171 -5.99 16.58 -11.03
CA ASN A 171 -5.66 16.93 -12.41
C ASN A 171 -4.77 18.17 -12.46
N PRO A 172 -3.95 18.36 -13.49
CA PRO A 172 -3.21 19.62 -13.69
C PRO A 172 -4.14 20.83 -13.78
N GLY A 173 -3.74 21.92 -13.15
CA GLY A 173 -4.46 23.19 -13.18
C GLY A 173 -5.57 23.32 -12.14
N ILE A 174 -5.63 22.46 -11.12
CA ILE A 174 -6.59 22.59 -10.01
C ILE A 174 -6.17 23.70 -9.02
N THR A 175 -7.13 24.16 -8.22
CA THR A 175 -6.89 25.09 -7.12
C THR A 175 -6.36 24.35 -5.88
N ARG A 176 -5.78 25.10 -4.92
CA ARG A 176 -5.36 24.57 -3.61
C ARG A 176 -6.51 23.87 -2.88
N SER A 177 -7.68 24.46 -2.87
CA SER A 177 -8.87 23.85 -2.23
C SER A 177 -9.25 22.53 -2.89
N GLN A 178 -9.28 22.48 -4.23
CA GLN A 178 -9.55 21.23 -4.97
C GLN A 178 -8.51 20.16 -4.68
N PHE A 179 -7.22 20.50 -4.57
CA PHE A 179 -6.17 19.57 -4.21
C PHE A 179 -6.41 18.95 -2.82
N ILE A 180 -6.69 19.78 -1.79
CA ILE A 180 -6.98 19.30 -0.43
C ILE A 180 -8.21 18.40 -0.43
N TRP A 181 -9.28 18.79 -1.12
CA TRP A 181 -10.48 17.98 -1.25
C TRP A 181 -10.22 16.64 -1.96
N ALA A 182 -9.37 16.62 -2.97
CA ALA A 182 -8.99 15.40 -3.66
C ALA A 182 -8.09 14.48 -2.80
N LEU A 183 -7.24 15.03 -1.92
CA LEU A 183 -6.48 14.25 -0.92
C LEU A 183 -7.41 13.48 0.04
N LEU A 184 -8.55 14.05 0.37
CA LEU A 184 -9.54 13.47 1.29
C LEU A 184 -10.64 12.68 0.56
N TYR A 185 -10.52 12.48 -0.75
CA TYR A 185 -11.55 11.84 -1.57
C TYR A 185 -12.12 10.55 -0.97
N PRO A 186 -11.33 9.58 -0.45
CA PRO A 186 -11.86 8.30 0.04
C PRO A 186 -12.77 8.42 1.27
N VAL A 187 -12.61 9.47 2.09
CA VAL A 187 -13.40 9.69 3.30
C VAL A 187 -14.51 10.73 3.13
N ARG A 188 -14.65 11.30 1.94
CA ARG A 188 -15.78 12.16 1.58
C ARG A 188 -17.02 11.30 1.28
N PRO A 189 -18.26 11.81 1.47
CA PRO A 189 -19.48 11.04 1.22
C PRO A 189 -19.50 10.34 -0.15
N LYS A 190 -19.14 11.04 -1.22
CA LYS A 190 -19.04 10.46 -2.57
C LYS A 190 -18.00 9.33 -2.64
N GLY A 191 -16.84 9.51 -2.01
CA GLY A 191 -15.77 8.52 -1.98
C GLY A 191 -16.18 7.27 -1.18
N ILE A 192 -16.78 7.45 -0.01
CA ILE A 192 -17.30 6.34 0.81
C ILE A 192 -18.37 5.55 0.05
N ILE A 193 -19.35 6.24 -0.56
CA ILE A 193 -20.41 5.58 -1.33
C ILE A 193 -19.82 4.80 -2.51
N ASN A 194 -18.87 5.39 -3.25
CA ASN A 194 -18.22 4.72 -4.36
C ASN A 194 -17.40 3.50 -3.89
N ASN A 195 -16.74 3.60 -2.74
CA ASN A 195 -16.00 2.49 -2.14
C ASN A 195 -16.91 1.35 -1.69
N ILE A 196 -18.04 1.67 -1.05
CA ILE A 196 -19.08 0.69 -0.66
C ILE A 196 -19.62 -0.01 -1.91
N ARG A 197 -20.05 0.76 -2.92
CA ARG A 197 -20.55 0.21 -4.19
C ARG A 197 -19.54 -0.69 -4.89
N GLY A 198 -18.29 -0.25 -4.97
CA GLY A 198 -17.19 -1.03 -5.54
C GLY A 198 -16.95 -2.33 -4.79
N ASN A 199 -16.92 -2.30 -3.46
CA ASN A 199 -16.71 -3.50 -2.65
C ASN A 199 -17.90 -4.48 -2.75
N ILE A 200 -19.13 -3.99 -2.82
CA ILE A 200 -20.33 -4.82 -3.07
C ILE A 200 -20.21 -5.47 -4.45
N HIS A 201 -19.89 -4.67 -5.47
CA HIS A 201 -19.70 -5.19 -6.83
C HIS A 201 -18.59 -6.24 -6.88
N ASP A 202 -17.41 -5.96 -6.33
CA ASP A 202 -16.29 -6.90 -6.28
C ASP A 202 -16.66 -8.20 -5.53
N THR A 203 -17.50 -8.11 -4.51
CA THR A 203 -17.92 -9.27 -3.70
C THR A 203 -18.97 -10.13 -4.41
N LEU A 204 -19.93 -9.52 -5.08
CA LEU A 204 -21.07 -10.23 -5.65
C LEU A 204 -20.83 -10.67 -7.10
N TYR A 205 -20.14 -9.86 -7.90
CA TYR A 205 -20.05 -10.05 -9.36
C TYR A 205 -18.64 -10.40 -9.86
N GLU A 206 -17.59 -10.09 -9.13
CA GLU A 206 -16.20 -10.35 -9.54
C GLU A 206 -15.68 -11.72 -8.98
N ASN A 207 -16.46 -12.78 -9.18
CA ASN A 207 -16.06 -14.14 -8.83
C ASN A 207 -15.85 -14.96 -10.08
N SER A 208 -14.65 -15.48 -10.28
CA SER A 208 -14.28 -16.27 -11.45
C SER A 208 -15.01 -17.63 -11.53
N THR A 209 -15.41 -18.19 -10.39
CA THR A 209 -16.14 -19.47 -10.30
C THR A 209 -16.99 -19.54 -9.02
N VAL A 210 -17.95 -20.48 -8.97
CA VAL A 210 -18.75 -20.78 -7.77
C VAL A 210 -17.86 -21.16 -6.57
N ASN A 211 -16.80 -21.94 -6.82
CA ASN A 211 -15.86 -22.32 -5.76
C ASN A 211 -15.14 -21.10 -5.16
N ILE A 212 -14.81 -20.12 -5.96
CA ILE A 212 -14.22 -18.85 -5.50
C ILE A 212 -15.24 -18.06 -4.67
N ALA A 213 -16.50 -18.00 -5.08
CA ALA A 213 -17.57 -17.37 -4.33
C ALA A 213 -17.78 -18.03 -2.95
N LEU A 214 -17.81 -19.35 -2.90
CA LEU A 214 -17.90 -20.11 -1.64
C LEU A 214 -16.68 -19.87 -0.74
N LEU A 215 -15.47 -19.95 -1.29
CA LEU A 215 -14.24 -19.66 -0.55
C LEU A 215 -14.23 -18.23 0.01
N ARG A 216 -14.72 -17.25 -0.76
CA ARG A 216 -14.92 -15.86 -0.33
C ARG A 216 -15.87 -15.79 0.87
N ALA A 217 -17.02 -16.42 0.77
CA ALA A 217 -18.00 -16.42 1.84
C ALA A 217 -17.41 -17.02 3.12
N VAL A 218 -16.77 -18.20 3.03
CA VAL A 218 -16.14 -18.85 4.18
C VAL A 218 -15.03 -17.98 4.78
N ALA A 219 -14.12 -17.43 3.97
CA ALA A 219 -13.02 -16.61 4.47
C ALA A 219 -13.54 -15.32 5.15
N THR A 220 -14.49 -14.63 4.52
CA THR A 220 -15.07 -13.39 5.07
C THR A 220 -15.82 -13.67 6.38
N LEU A 221 -16.71 -14.67 6.40
CA LEU A 221 -17.49 -15.02 7.59
C LEU A 221 -16.60 -15.51 8.73
N SER A 222 -15.51 -16.27 8.42
CA SER A 222 -14.54 -16.69 9.44
C SER A 222 -13.88 -15.49 10.11
N ILE A 223 -13.43 -14.51 9.35
CA ILE A 223 -12.79 -13.31 9.90
C ILE A 223 -13.80 -12.47 10.71
N VAL A 224 -15.01 -12.24 10.20
CA VAL A 224 -16.08 -11.55 10.93
C VAL A 224 -16.44 -12.30 12.22
N GLY A 225 -16.50 -13.62 12.17
CA GLY A 225 -16.73 -14.49 13.34
C GLY A 225 -15.65 -14.31 14.41
N VAL A 226 -14.36 -14.21 14.01
CA VAL A 226 -13.27 -13.92 14.94
C VAL A 226 -13.41 -12.54 15.59
N TYR A 227 -13.72 -11.50 14.82
CA TYR A 227 -13.99 -10.16 15.40
C TYR A 227 -15.16 -10.19 16.41
N TRP A 228 -16.24 -10.85 16.04
CA TRP A 228 -17.38 -11.05 16.93
C TRP A 228 -17.01 -11.79 18.21
N PHE A 229 -16.29 -12.89 18.09
CA PHE A 229 -15.88 -13.70 19.25
C PHE A 229 -14.94 -12.92 20.19
N LEU A 230 -13.99 -12.17 19.65
CA LEU A 230 -13.00 -11.42 20.43
C LEU A 230 -13.57 -10.15 21.07
N GLY A 231 -14.46 -9.41 20.40
CA GLY A 231 -14.90 -8.09 20.86
C GLY A 231 -16.34 -7.71 20.51
N GLY A 232 -17.19 -8.72 20.15
CA GLY A 232 -18.62 -8.49 19.88
C GLY A 232 -18.91 -7.62 18.68
N VAL A 233 -20.14 -7.10 18.59
CA VAL A 233 -20.62 -6.22 17.50
C VAL A 233 -19.74 -4.96 17.36
N ALA A 234 -19.31 -4.37 18.48
CA ALA A 234 -18.48 -3.17 18.48
C ALA A 234 -17.16 -3.39 17.72
N ALA A 235 -16.51 -4.56 17.93
CA ALA A 235 -15.28 -4.89 17.20
C ALA A 235 -15.53 -5.15 15.71
N VAL A 236 -16.65 -5.73 15.32
CA VAL A 236 -17.04 -5.87 13.90
C VAL A 236 -17.21 -4.51 13.25
N ILE A 237 -17.91 -3.60 13.91
CA ILE A 237 -18.16 -2.26 13.36
C ILE A 237 -16.86 -1.45 13.33
N VAL A 238 -16.22 -1.25 14.47
CA VAL A 238 -15.05 -0.35 14.64
C VAL A 238 -13.77 -0.96 14.07
N GLY A 239 -13.60 -2.28 14.22
CA GLY A 239 -12.37 -2.97 13.83
C GLY A 239 -12.37 -3.53 12.40
N TRP A 240 -13.53 -3.72 11.76
CA TRP A 240 -13.62 -4.28 10.42
C TRP A 240 -14.34 -3.36 9.44
N LEU A 241 -15.62 -2.97 9.67
CA LEU A 241 -16.39 -2.16 8.72
C LEU A 241 -15.80 -0.75 8.55
N VAL A 242 -15.57 -0.02 9.67
CA VAL A 242 -15.02 1.33 9.61
C VAL A 242 -13.67 1.34 8.89
N PRO A 243 -12.66 0.51 9.22
CA PRO A 243 -11.40 0.48 8.48
C PRO A 243 -11.59 0.23 6.98
N ILE A 244 -12.36 -0.76 6.58
CA ILE A 244 -12.52 -1.15 5.16
C ILE A 244 -13.14 -0.03 4.32
N PHE A 245 -14.08 0.73 4.87
CA PHE A 245 -14.81 1.73 4.10
C PHE A 245 -14.26 3.15 4.22
N THR A 246 -13.37 3.42 5.20
CA THR A 246 -12.84 4.78 5.46
C THR A 246 -11.33 4.83 5.53
N VAL A 247 -10.70 4.35 6.62
CA VAL A 247 -9.29 4.59 6.94
C VAL A 247 -8.35 3.83 5.99
N TYR A 248 -8.64 2.56 5.68
CA TYR A 248 -7.82 1.78 4.74
C TYR A 248 -7.84 2.36 3.31
N PRO A 249 -9.00 2.75 2.73
CA PRO A 249 -9.02 3.44 1.44
C PRO A 249 -8.25 4.76 1.45
N LEU A 250 -8.27 5.51 2.56
CA LEU A 250 -7.52 6.74 2.71
C LEU A 250 -6.01 6.48 2.69
N PHE A 251 -5.52 5.50 3.44
CA PHE A 251 -4.10 5.12 3.44
C PHE A 251 -3.65 4.59 2.07
N ALA A 252 -4.48 3.75 1.44
CA ALA A 252 -4.22 3.26 0.09
C ALA A 252 -4.18 4.39 -0.96
N TRP A 253 -5.02 5.40 -0.79
CA TRP A 253 -5.07 6.58 -1.65
C TRP A 253 -3.82 7.45 -1.49
N TRP A 254 -3.43 7.76 -0.27
CA TRP A 254 -2.22 8.54 0.00
C TRP A 254 -0.96 7.82 -0.49
N SER A 255 -0.88 6.51 -0.30
CA SER A 255 0.18 5.71 -0.88
C SER A 255 0.19 5.80 -2.40
N LEU A 256 -0.96 5.63 -3.07
CA LEU A 256 -1.07 5.72 -4.52
C LEU A 256 -0.59 7.08 -5.05
N LEU A 257 -1.04 8.19 -4.42
CA LEU A 257 -0.66 9.54 -4.84
C LEU A 257 0.84 9.83 -4.67
N SER A 258 1.48 9.20 -3.67
CA SER A 258 2.86 9.52 -3.29
C SER A 258 3.92 8.73 -4.05
N LYS A 259 3.61 7.53 -4.52
CA LYS A 259 4.60 6.63 -5.12
C LYS A 259 4.82 6.84 -6.61
N HIS A 260 3.91 7.56 -7.27
CA HIS A 260 4.06 8.01 -8.65
C HIS A 260 4.01 9.54 -8.73
N ARG A 261 4.58 10.08 -9.78
CA ARG A 261 4.57 11.51 -10.08
C ARG A 261 3.40 11.90 -10.99
N TRP A 262 2.37 11.21 -11.07
CA TRP A 262 1.15 11.38 -11.87
C TRP A 262 1.12 12.58 -12.85
N HIS A 263 0.56 12.38 -14.05
CA HIS A 263 0.48 13.39 -15.11
C HIS A 263 1.86 13.90 -15.59
N THR A 264 2.84 13.01 -15.67
CA THR A 264 4.10 13.32 -16.34
C THR A 264 3.92 13.35 -17.85
N THR A 265 4.86 14.00 -18.58
CA THR A 265 4.82 14.03 -20.03
C THR A 265 5.14 12.65 -20.59
N TYR A 266 4.17 12.03 -21.27
CA TYR A 266 4.39 10.75 -21.95
C TYR A 266 5.05 10.98 -23.30
N ASP A 267 6.18 10.31 -23.54
CA ASP A 267 6.86 10.26 -24.82
C ASP A 267 6.85 8.81 -25.35
N PRO A 268 6.14 8.51 -26.45
CA PRO A 268 6.04 7.15 -26.99
C PRO A 268 7.36 6.61 -27.54
N LYS A 269 8.38 7.46 -27.75
CA LYS A 269 9.72 7.06 -28.19
C LYS A 269 10.64 6.64 -27.03
N ARG A 270 10.23 6.96 -25.80
CA ARG A 270 11.01 6.66 -24.59
C ARG A 270 10.88 5.17 -24.28
N ASP A 271 12.01 4.50 -24.01
CA ASP A 271 11.98 3.12 -23.54
C ASP A 271 11.29 3.01 -22.17
N ARG A 272 10.85 1.80 -21.83
CA ARG A 272 10.08 1.54 -20.62
C ARG A 272 10.84 1.96 -19.35
N LEU A 273 12.13 1.65 -19.26
CA LEU A 273 12.91 1.94 -18.06
C LEU A 273 13.07 3.46 -17.85
N ALA A 274 13.33 4.20 -18.94
CA ALA A 274 13.37 5.65 -18.90
C ALA A 274 12.00 6.26 -18.52
N HIS A 275 10.90 5.62 -18.97
CA HIS A 275 9.57 6.02 -18.56
C HIS A 275 9.32 5.73 -17.07
N ASP A 276 9.73 4.55 -16.56
CA ASP A 276 9.62 4.20 -15.14
C ASP A 276 10.36 5.19 -14.23
N TYR A 277 11.57 5.66 -14.64
CA TYR A 277 12.29 6.71 -13.91
C TYR A 277 11.59 8.06 -13.93
N GLU A 278 10.89 8.40 -15.00
CA GLU A 278 10.21 9.70 -15.15
C GLU A 278 8.94 9.80 -14.29
N HIS A 279 8.10 8.77 -14.30
CA HIS A 279 6.84 8.79 -13.55
C HIS A 279 6.95 8.18 -12.15
N GLY A 280 7.98 7.39 -11.89
CA GLY A 280 8.21 6.75 -10.60
C GLY A 280 8.87 7.69 -9.60
N ARG A 281 8.89 7.26 -8.35
CA ARG A 281 9.50 8.01 -7.26
C ARG A 281 10.27 7.07 -6.33
N ALA A 282 11.56 7.31 -6.17
CA ALA A 282 12.31 6.72 -5.07
C ALA A 282 11.92 7.41 -3.76
N THR A 283 11.89 6.68 -2.66
CA THR A 283 11.51 7.22 -1.35
C THR A 283 12.60 6.95 -0.32
N ASP A 284 12.73 7.87 0.64
CA ASP A 284 13.59 7.73 1.80
C ASP A 284 12.83 8.19 3.05
N PHE A 285 12.05 7.29 3.62
CA PHE A 285 11.26 7.55 4.83
C PHE A 285 12.06 7.14 6.07
N SER A 286 12.86 8.05 6.60
CA SER A 286 13.70 7.85 7.78
C SER A 286 13.06 8.40 9.07
N GLY A 287 13.67 8.11 10.22
CA GLY A 287 13.24 8.58 11.53
C GLY A 287 11.92 7.97 12.03
N LEU A 288 11.41 8.52 13.13
CA LEU A 288 10.18 8.04 13.78
C LEU A 288 8.95 8.21 12.87
N LEU A 289 8.78 9.38 12.27
CA LEU A 289 7.67 9.67 11.38
C LEU A 289 7.70 8.76 10.15
N GLY A 290 8.87 8.56 9.54
CA GLY A 290 9.05 7.62 8.45
C GLY A 290 8.74 6.17 8.84
N SER A 291 9.07 5.77 10.07
CA SER A 291 8.72 4.44 10.60
C SER A 291 7.21 4.26 10.77
N ILE A 292 6.50 5.29 11.28
CA ILE A 292 5.04 5.30 11.38
C ILE A 292 4.40 5.24 9.99
N GLN A 293 4.89 6.03 9.04
CA GLN A 293 4.40 6.01 7.67
C GLN A 293 4.60 4.64 7.00
N ARG A 294 5.77 4.02 7.18
CA ARG A 294 6.04 2.65 6.69
C ARG A 294 5.21 1.59 7.41
N TYR A 295 4.83 1.79 8.65
CA TYR A 295 3.94 0.87 9.35
C TYR A 295 2.49 0.97 8.87
N LEU A 296 1.97 2.17 8.60
CA LEU A 296 0.55 2.41 8.32
C LEU A 296 0.23 2.56 6.83
N ILE A 297 1.04 3.32 6.07
CA ILE A 297 0.71 3.79 4.72
C ILE A 297 1.53 3.06 3.65
N TYR A 298 2.85 2.90 3.87
CA TYR A 298 3.80 2.30 2.92
C TYR A 298 4.42 1.00 3.43
N PRO A 299 3.62 0.02 3.88
CA PRO A 299 4.19 -1.21 4.43
C PRO A 299 4.80 -2.09 3.34
N ILE A 300 5.64 -3.03 3.78
CA ILE A 300 6.17 -4.11 2.92
C ILE A 300 6.99 -3.55 1.76
N SER A 301 6.55 -3.77 0.52
CA SER A 301 7.22 -3.31 -0.71
C SER A 301 6.91 -1.87 -1.09
N ASP A 302 5.88 -1.29 -0.51
CA ASP A 302 5.32 -0.01 -0.96
C ASP A 302 6.30 1.17 -0.80
N ALA A 303 7.17 1.13 0.22
CA ALA A 303 8.24 2.10 0.40
C ALA A 303 9.37 1.99 -0.67
N TYR A 304 9.41 0.90 -1.44
CA TYR A 304 10.40 0.62 -2.48
C TYR A 304 9.72 0.49 -3.85
N HIS A 305 8.70 1.29 -4.09
CA HIS A 305 7.79 1.11 -5.22
C HIS A 305 8.47 1.26 -6.58
N LEU A 306 9.39 2.22 -6.74
CA LEU A 306 10.15 2.37 -7.98
C LEU A 306 11.06 1.16 -8.25
N ALA A 307 11.77 0.66 -7.21
CA ALA A 307 12.55 -0.58 -7.34
C ALA A 307 11.66 -1.78 -7.72
N HIS A 308 10.43 -1.83 -7.17
CA HIS A 308 9.45 -2.84 -7.53
C HIS A 308 8.95 -2.71 -8.97
N HIS A 309 8.73 -1.51 -9.50
CA HIS A 309 8.34 -1.32 -10.92
C HIS A 309 9.43 -1.79 -11.87
N ILE A 310 10.70 -1.51 -11.55
CA ILE A 310 11.86 -1.95 -12.34
C ILE A 310 12.05 -3.47 -12.24
N TYR A 311 11.86 -4.05 -11.04
CA TYR A 311 12.06 -5.47 -10.76
C TYR A 311 10.85 -6.10 -10.04
N PRO A 312 9.68 -6.22 -10.70
CA PRO A 312 8.42 -6.60 -10.04
C PRO A 312 8.42 -8.01 -9.45
N ASN A 313 9.25 -8.92 -9.95
CA ASN A 313 9.34 -10.30 -9.46
C ASN A 313 10.32 -10.48 -8.29
N VAL A 314 10.96 -9.42 -7.83
CA VAL A 314 11.82 -9.48 -6.64
C VAL A 314 10.96 -9.51 -5.38
N ARG A 315 11.27 -10.45 -4.49
CA ARG A 315 10.61 -10.53 -3.17
C ARG A 315 10.77 -9.23 -2.40
N TYR A 316 9.70 -8.83 -1.71
CA TYR A 316 9.72 -7.60 -0.92
C TYR A 316 10.82 -7.55 0.15
N GLN A 317 11.26 -8.70 0.69
CA GLN A 317 12.35 -8.75 1.66
C GLN A 317 13.71 -8.33 1.08
N TYR A 318 13.88 -8.42 -0.24
CA TYR A 318 15.11 -8.06 -0.95
C TYR A 318 15.03 -6.68 -1.62
N LEU A 319 13.84 -6.10 -1.74
CA LEU A 319 13.67 -4.76 -2.32
C LEU A 319 14.48 -3.67 -1.60
N PRO A 320 14.68 -3.70 -0.25
CA PRO A 320 15.59 -2.73 0.39
C PRO A 320 17.01 -2.75 -0.15
N ALA A 321 17.56 -3.94 -0.41
CA ALA A 321 18.90 -4.09 -0.98
C ALA A 321 18.95 -3.64 -2.45
N VAL A 322 17.91 -3.95 -3.23
CA VAL A 322 17.77 -3.49 -4.62
C VAL A 322 17.65 -1.97 -4.68
N ASP A 323 16.82 -1.36 -3.86
CA ASP A 323 16.64 0.09 -3.76
C ASP A 323 17.95 0.79 -3.41
N TRP A 324 18.69 0.25 -2.44
CA TRP A 324 20.01 0.75 -2.09
C TRP A 324 21.00 0.65 -3.27
N ALA A 325 21.07 -0.49 -3.94
CA ALA A 325 21.95 -0.69 -5.09
C ALA A 325 21.62 0.27 -6.25
N LEU A 326 20.32 0.51 -6.51
CA LEU A 326 19.89 1.46 -7.52
C LEU A 326 20.23 2.91 -7.13
N LYS A 327 20.05 3.29 -5.85
CA LYS A 327 20.44 4.62 -5.35
C LYS A 327 21.94 4.91 -5.52
N VAL A 328 22.79 3.89 -5.40
CA VAL A 328 24.23 4.05 -5.51
C VAL A 328 24.72 4.04 -6.97
N ASN A 329 24.11 3.19 -7.82
CA ASN A 329 24.68 2.89 -9.15
C ASN A 329 23.89 3.48 -10.32
N GLU A 330 22.66 4.01 -10.10
CA GLU A 330 21.80 4.55 -11.15
C GLU A 330 21.37 5.99 -10.83
N PRO A 331 22.03 7.01 -11.34
CA PRO A 331 21.71 8.42 -11.03
C PRO A 331 20.26 8.81 -11.35
N ARG A 332 19.66 8.24 -12.41
CA ARG A 332 18.27 8.50 -12.80
C ARG A 332 17.28 8.00 -11.74
N TYR A 333 17.64 6.98 -10.96
CA TYR A 333 16.80 6.43 -9.91
C TYR A 333 16.51 7.43 -8.79
N THR A 334 17.46 8.32 -8.48
CA THR A 334 17.34 9.33 -7.43
C THR A 334 16.90 10.70 -7.92
N GLN A 335 16.69 10.86 -9.23
CA GLN A 335 16.32 12.15 -9.85
C GLN A 335 15.10 12.80 -9.19
N TYR A 336 14.12 11.98 -8.76
CA TYR A 336 12.88 12.45 -8.13
C TYR A 336 12.65 11.81 -6.76
N ILE A 337 13.71 11.73 -5.95
CA ILE A 337 13.62 11.17 -4.60
C ILE A 337 12.82 12.07 -3.66
N SER A 338 12.05 11.46 -2.75
CA SER A 338 11.29 12.14 -1.69
C SER A 338 11.65 11.59 -0.32
N THR A 339 11.74 12.48 0.68
CA THR A 339 12.10 12.12 2.07
C THR A 339 10.91 12.02 3.01
N GLY A 340 9.70 12.01 2.52
CA GLY A 340 8.49 11.88 3.32
C GLY A 340 7.25 12.06 2.46
N MET A 341 6.08 11.85 3.07
CA MET A 341 4.81 12.06 2.38
C MET A 341 4.40 13.54 2.39
N ILE A 342 4.41 14.19 3.55
CA ILE A 342 3.96 15.58 3.75
C ILE A 342 5.11 16.50 4.09
N LEU A 343 6.03 16.05 4.97
CA LEU A 343 7.20 16.79 5.39
C LEU A 343 8.42 16.26 4.63
N GLY A 344 9.06 17.14 3.86
CA GLY A 344 10.31 16.86 3.18
C GLY A 344 11.52 17.34 4.00
N SER A 345 12.73 17.12 3.49
CA SER A 345 13.96 17.70 4.00
C SER A 345 14.24 19.06 3.32
N GLN A 346 15.27 19.76 3.79
CA GLN A 346 15.71 21.04 3.17
C GLN A 346 16.12 20.87 1.68
N HIS A 347 16.55 19.67 1.30
CA HIS A 347 17.09 19.40 -0.04
C HIS A 347 16.18 18.54 -0.91
N GLN A 348 15.12 17.95 -0.34
CA GLN A 348 14.26 17.01 -1.05
C GLN A 348 12.80 17.23 -0.66
N PRO A 349 11.90 17.47 -1.64
CA PRO A 349 10.50 17.72 -1.35
C PRO A 349 9.81 16.48 -0.80
N ALA A 350 8.75 16.70 -0.01
CA ALA A 350 7.80 15.65 0.31
C ALA A 350 7.03 15.24 -0.96
N ALA A 351 6.61 13.97 -1.03
CA ALA A 351 5.94 13.44 -2.21
C ALA A 351 4.65 14.20 -2.58
N LEU A 352 3.81 14.53 -1.58
CA LEU A 352 2.58 15.28 -1.82
C LEU A 352 2.83 16.78 -2.05
N SER A 353 3.93 17.33 -1.53
CA SER A 353 4.32 18.72 -1.81
C SER A 353 4.76 18.87 -3.27
N GLU A 354 5.57 17.95 -3.79
CA GLU A 354 5.97 17.95 -5.20
C GLU A 354 4.74 17.80 -6.12
N LEU A 355 3.83 16.88 -5.80
CA LEU A 355 2.58 16.70 -6.54
C LEU A 355 1.72 17.97 -6.50
N TYR A 356 1.64 18.64 -5.34
CA TYR A 356 0.93 19.92 -5.20
C TYR A 356 1.49 20.96 -6.15
N HIS A 357 2.80 21.20 -6.16
CA HIS A 357 3.43 22.22 -7.02
C HIS A 357 3.25 21.94 -8.51
N ARG A 358 3.11 20.68 -8.91
CA ARG A 358 2.88 20.32 -10.32
C ARG A 358 1.42 20.44 -10.75
N LEU A 359 0.47 20.19 -9.85
CA LEU A 359 -0.94 20.18 -10.21
C LEU A 359 -1.66 21.50 -9.93
N VAL A 360 -1.23 22.25 -8.93
CA VAL A 360 -1.93 23.47 -8.49
C VAL A 360 -1.43 24.70 -9.28
N LYS A 361 -2.37 25.45 -9.86
CA LYS A 361 -2.06 26.73 -10.53
C LYS A 361 -1.45 27.72 -9.53
N PRO A 362 -0.40 28.49 -9.89
CA PRO A 362 0.04 29.63 -9.10
C PRO A 362 -1.13 30.61 -8.90
N ASN A 363 -1.32 31.09 -7.68
CA ASN A 363 -2.29 32.16 -7.41
C ASN A 363 -1.80 33.45 -8.08
N HIS A 364 -2.41 33.88 -9.19
CA HIS A 364 -2.09 35.13 -9.86
C HIS A 364 -2.38 36.38 -9.00
N HIS A 365 -3.08 36.26 -7.87
CA HIS A 365 -3.36 37.39 -6.98
C HIS A 365 -2.21 37.77 -6.04
N ALA A 366 -1.17 36.95 -5.89
CA ALA A 366 -0.03 37.26 -5.02
C ALA A 366 1.11 38.00 -5.74
N VAL A 367 1.08 38.09 -7.08
CA VAL A 367 2.14 38.71 -7.88
C VAL A 367 1.82 40.20 -8.17
N SER A 368 0.55 40.62 -8.06
CA SER A 368 0.17 42.02 -8.35
C SER A 368 0.46 43.01 -7.21
N GLU A 369 0.77 42.52 -5.99
CA GLU A 369 1.10 43.40 -4.85
C GLU A 369 2.61 43.65 -4.66
N MET A 370 3.48 42.93 -5.37
CA MET A 370 4.94 43.14 -5.29
C MET A 370 5.49 44.09 -6.38
N ASP A 371 4.69 44.44 -7.40
CA ASP A 371 5.17 45.23 -8.55
C ASP A 371 4.72 46.70 -8.52
N THR A 372 4.13 47.17 -7.42
CA THR A 372 3.74 48.61 -7.31
C THR A 372 4.56 49.40 -6.30
N GLY A 373 5.79 48.98 -6.01
CA GLY A 373 6.71 49.64 -5.06
C GLY A 373 7.97 50.20 -5.66
N VAL A 374 7.95 50.74 -6.91
CA VAL A 374 9.02 51.63 -7.39
C VAL A 374 8.39 52.98 -7.64
N SER A 375 8.39 53.85 -6.61
CA SER A 375 8.19 55.29 -6.74
C SER A 375 9.46 55.91 -7.30
N HIS A 376 9.26 56.70 -8.32
CA HIS A 376 10.23 57.67 -8.81
C HIS A 376 10.62 58.67 -7.70
N GLU A 377 11.91 58.78 -7.42
CA GLU A 377 12.60 60.07 -7.15
C GLU A 377 14.04 59.95 -7.63
#